data_056636dfc7200619305092a7af6bb33e
#
_entry.id   056636dfc7200619305092a7af6bb33e
#
_cell.length_a   1.000
_cell.length_b   1.000
_cell.length_c   1.000
_cell.angle_alpha   90.00
_cell.angle_beta   90.00
_cell.angle_gamma   90.00
#
_symmetry.space_group_name_H-M   'P 1'
#
loop_
_entity.id
_entity.type
_entity.pdbx_description
1 polymer ?
#
loop_
_entity_poly.entity_id
_entity_poly.type
_entity_poly.pdbx_seq_one_letter_code
_entity_poly.pdbx_strand_id
1 'polypeptide(L)'
;SLLLIGIYFIADEFFGTVTGVWVAFLLGGAEFIYTRIREKVYDKMILLTTLFFCIPGLISIWANGSVLSQLQPAIIETALCLLLGFFAFSHTDFTHTLPAGYRKNIHLSGPQLQSMRKMLRILFILVALHTLLAYTAILFLPEDTAKFITTPLLYIILGTYFVVFFIYNRLLLRKMKKEEWLPIVDEKGEVTGQAPRSICHSGSKLLHPV
;
A
#
# COMPACT_ATOMS: atom_id res chain seq x y z
N SER A 1 11.32 4.04 0.69
CA SER A 1 10.04 4.78 0.67
C SER A 1 9.01 4.27 1.68
N LEU A 2 8.79 2.95 1.86
CA LEU A 2 7.89 2.42 2.91
C LEU A 2 8.42 2.75 4.31
N LEU A 3 9.72 2.70 4.49
CA LEU A 3 10.40 3.09 5.72
C LEU A 3 10.22 4.59 6.01
N LEU A 4 10.24 5.43 4.98
CA LEU A 4 10.00 6.87 5.09
C LEU A 4 8.60 7.17 5.62
N ILE A 5 7.59 6.44 5.13
CA ILE A 5 6.20 6.56 5.61
C ILE A 5 6.12 6.23 7.11
N GLY A 6 6.71 5.10 7.53
CA GLY A 6 6.72 4.70 8.93
C GLY A 6 7.41 5.72 9.84
N ILE A 7 8.58 6.21 9.42
CA ILE A 7 9.34 7.21 10.20
C ILE A 7 8.59 8.55 10.25
N TYR A 8 7.95 8.98 9.16
CA TYR A 8 7.10 10.17 9.15
C TYR A 8 6.00 10.09 10.21
N PHE A 9 5.21 9.00 10.22
CA PHE A 9 4.13 8.84 11.19
C PHE A 9 4.63 8.78 12.64
N ILE A 10 5.74 8.11 12.89
CA ILE A 10 6.37 8.10 14.23
C ILE A 10 6.81 9.51 14.63
N ALA A 11 7.45 10.23 13.72
CA ALA A 11 7.92 11.58 14.00
C ALA A 11 6.76 12.57 14.21
N ASP A 12 5.69 12.46 13.41
CA ASP A 12 4.48 13.28 13.55
C ASP A 12 3.77 13.03 14.87
N GLU A 13 3.60 11.76 15.27
CA GLU A 13 2.91 11.36 16.51
C GLU A 13 3.68 11.76 17.78
N PHE A 14 5.00 11.56 17.81
CA PHE A 14 5.81 11.79 19.02
C PHE A 14 6.40 13.19 19.13
N PHE A 15 6.67 13.85 18.02
CA PHE A 15 7.38 15.13 17.98
C PHE A 15 6.60 16.25 17.29
N GLY A 16 5.40 15.95 16.80
CA GLY A 16 4.49 16.87 16.14
C GLY A 16 4.75 17.07 14.66
N THR A 17 3.76 17.65 13.99
CA THR A 17 3.68 17.76 12.52
C THR A 17 4.87 18.47 11.90
N VAL A 18 5.38 19.53 12.54
CA VAL A 18 6.57 20.27 12.04
C VAL A 18 7.78 19.33 11.93
N THR A 19 8.02 18.54 12.97
CA THR A 19 9.13 17.58 12.99
C THR A 19 8.91 16.46 11.97
N GLY A 20 7.68 15.93 11.86
CA GLY A 20 7.31 14.93 10.86
C GLY A 20 7.60 15.39 9.44
N VAL A 21 7.22 16.62 9.09
CA VAL A 21 7.49 17.22 7.76
C VAL A 21 8.97 17.35 7.48
N TRP A 22 9.76 17.86 8.44
CA TRP A 22 11.21 17.97 8.26
C TRP A 22 11.89 16.60 8.12
N VAL A 23 11.48 15.63 8.90
CA VAL A 23 11.98 14.26 8.80
C VAL A 23 11.64 13.66 7.43
N ALA A 24 10.40 13.80 6.95
CA ALA A 24 10.00 13.33 5.63
C ALA A 24 10.81 14.00 4.51
N PHE A 25 11.01 15.30 4.60
CA PHE A 25 11.78 16.07 3.61
C PHE A 25 13.25 15.64 3.57
N LEU A 26 13.90 15.55 4.73
CA LEU A 26 15.30 15.17 4.82
C LEU A 26 15.55 13.74 4.37
N LEU A 27 14.72 12.78 4.82
CA LEU A 27 14.86 11.37 4.45
C LEU A 27 14.50 11.12 2.99
N GLY A 28 13.42 11.74 2.50
CA GLY A 28 13.03 11.62 1.10
C GLY A 28 14.06 12.25 0.16
N GLY A 29 14.61 13.40 0.54
CA GLY A 29 15.70 14.04 -0.19
C GLY A 29 16.97 13.18 -0.19
N ALA A 30 17.35 12.63 0.96
CA ALA A 30 18.50 11.73 1.09
C ALA A 30 18.34 10.46 0.25
N GLU A 31 17.15 9.81 0.31
CA GLU A 31 16.83 8.63 -0.50
C GLU A 31 16.88 8.96 -2.00
N PHE A 32 16.35 10.10 -2.42
CA PHE A 32 16.40 10.56 -3.80
C PHE A 32 17.84 10.77 -4.29
N ILE A 33 18.66 11.47 -3.50
CA ILE A 33 20.08 11.73 -3.82
C ILE A 33 20.86 10.42 -3.86
N TYR A 34 20.66 9.55 -2.88
CA TYR A 34 21.30 8.23 -2.84
C TYR A 34 20.98 7.40 -4.08
N THR A 35 19.70 7.31 -4.44
CA THR A 35 19.25 6.56 -5.64
C THR A 35 19.83 7.18 -6.92
N ARG A 36 19.88 8.51 -6.98
CA ARG A 36 20.47 9.24 -8.11
C ARG A 36 21.95 8.96 -8.31
N ILE A 37 22.71 8.93 -7.21
CA ILE A 37 24.16 8.69 -7.26
C ILE A 37 24.47 7.24 -7.54
N ARG A 38 23.83 6.30 -6.84
CA ARG A 38 24.15 4.88 -6.90
C ARG A 38 23.55 4.18 -8.10
N GLU A 39 22.30 4.45 -8.42
CA GLU A 39 21.56 3.76 -9.48
C GLU A 39 21.52 4.56 -10.80
N LYS A 40 21.96 5.81 -10.79
CA LYS A 40 21.94 6.76 -11.93
C LYS A 40 20.55 6.93 -12.57
N VAL A 41 19.49 6.68 -11.79
CA VAL A 41 18.09 6.77 -12.22
C VAL A 41 17.39 7.91 -11.47
N TYR A 42 16.52 8.63 -12.18
CA TYR A 42 15.58 9.57 -11.55
C TYR A 42 14.34 8.81 -11.12
N ASP A 43 14.23 8.50 -9.83
CA ASP A 43 13.05 7.83 -9.30
C ASP A 43 11.96 8.84 -8.95
N LYS A 44 11.01 9.01 -9.88
CA LYS A 44 9.87 9.92 -9.72
C LYS A 44 8.96 9.51 -8.56
N MET A 45 8.98 8.23 -8.16
CA MET A 45 8.13 7.75 -7.07
C MET A 45 8.64 8.22 -5.71
N ILE A 46 9.97 8.28 -5.49
CA ILE A 46 10.54 8.83 -4.27
C ILE A 46 10.13 10.31 -4.14
N LEU A 47 10.21 11.07 -5.22
CA LEU A 47 9.84 12.48 -5.24
C LEU A 47 8.35 12.67 -4.99
N LEU A 48 7.50 11.86 -5.64
CA LEU A 48 6.05 11.89 -5.45
C LEU A 48 5.65 11.56 -4.00
N THR A 49 6.23 10.52 -3.41
CA THR A 49 5.95 10.14 -2.01
C THR A 49 6.43 11.20 -1.03
N THR A 50 7.61 11.79 -1.26
CA THR A 50 8.12 12.87 -0.42
C THR A 50 7.20 14.10 -0.46
N LEU A 51 6.80 14.54 -1.65
CA LEU A 51 5.85 15.65 -1.82
C LEU A 51 4.49 15.34 -1.19
N PHE A 52 4.02 14.10 -1.33
CA PHE A 52 2.75 13.65 -0.76
C PHE A 52 2.68 13.84 0.77
N PHE A 53 3.78 13.63 1.49
CA PHE A 53 3.82 13.85 2.94
C PHE A 53 4.17 15.31 3.31
N CYS A 54 5.02 15.97 2.54
CA CYS A 54 5.44 17.32 2.84
C CYS A 54 4.33 18.36 2.60
N ILE A 55 3.56 18.24 1.51
CA ILE A 55 2.56 19.26 1.16
C ILE A 55 1.44 19.39 2.20
N PRO A 56 0.74 18.33 2.65
CA PRO A 56 -0.26 18.44 3.70
C PRO A 56 0.30 18.95 5.03
N GLY A 57 1.53 18.52 5.38
CA GLY A 57 2.19 18.99 6.59
C GLY A 57 2.53 20.47 6.54
N LEU A 58 3.03 20.98 5.42
CA LEU A 58 3.28 22.41 5.22
C LEU A 58 1.99 23.24 5.28
N ILE A 59 0.90 22.75 4.67
CA ILE A 59 -0.42 23.40 4.76
C ILE A 59 -0.87 23.48 6.22
N SER A 60 -0.69 22.41 7.00
CA SER A 60 -1.05 22.39 8.41
C SER A 60 -0.24 23.40 9.25
N ILE A 61 1.07 23.50 9.01
CA ILE A 61 1.94 24.47 9.68
C ILE A 61 1.51 25.90 9.37
N TRP A 62 1.13 26.17 8.11
CA TRP A 62 0.71 27.49 7.67
C TRP A 62 -0.68 27.87 8.18
N ALA A 63 -1.56 26.89 8.37
CA ALA A 63 -2.96 27.07 8.76
C ALA A 63 -3.20 27.38 10.25
N ASN A 64 -2.19 27.26 11.11
CA ASN A 64 -2.11 27.55 12.55
C ASN A 64 -3.49 27.74 13.25
N GLY A 65 -4.03 26.67 13.86
CA GLY A 65 -5.22 26.74 14.70
C GLY A 65 -6.57 26.96 13.98
N SER A 66 -6.57 26.92 12.65
CA SER A 66 -7.79 27.05 11.84
C SER A 66 -8.51 25.68 11.71
N VAL A 67 -9.77 25.69 11.21
CA VAL A 67 -10.51 24.48 10.83
C VAL A 67 -9.68 23.59 9.89
N LEU A 68 -8.76 24.17 9.13
CA LEU A 68 -7.88 23.46 8.22
C LEU A 68 -6.91 22.50 8.93
N SER A 69 -6.45 22.85 10.15
CA SER A 69 -5.59 21.95 10.95
C SER A 69 -6.36 20.72 11.45
N GLN A 70 -7.64 20.86 11.76
CA GLN A 70 -8.51 19.74 12.14
C GLN A 70 -8.82 18.82 10.94
N LEU A 71 -8.85 19.38 9.72
CA LEU A 71 -9.09 18.64 8.48
C LEU A 71 -7.82 17.93 7.95
N GLN A 72 -6.64 18.23 8.48
CA GLN A 72 -5.37 17.69 8.01
C GLN A 72 -5.37 16.16 7.88
N PRO A 73 -5.76 15.35 8.90
CA PRO A 73 -5.75 13.89 8.77
C PRO A 73 -6.67 13.41 7.66
N ALA A 74 -7.86 14.01 7.51
CA ALA A 74 -8.80 13.66 6.44
C ALA A 74 -8.28 14.03 5.04
N ILE A 75 -7.53 15.14 4.91
CA ILE A 75 -6.90 15.55 3.64
C ILE A 75 -5.79 14.56 3.26
N ILE A 76 -4.93 14.18 4.21
CA ILE A 76 -3.88 13.18 3.98
C ILE A 76 -4.50 11.84 3.57
N GLU A 77 -5.56 11.43 4.25
CA GLU A 77 -6.28 10.21 3.95
C GLU A 77 -6.97 10.25 2.58
N THR A 78 -7.53 11.39 2.19
CA THR A 78 -8.07 11.59 0.83
C THR A 78 -6.99 11.40 -0.23
N ALA A 79 -5.82 11.97 -0.02
CA ALA A 79 -4.71 11.81 -0.94
C ALA A 79 -4.23 10.35 -1.01
N LEU A 80 -4.18 9.65 0.14
CA LEU A 80 -3.89 8.21 0.21
C LEU A 80 -4.97 7.39 -0.54
N CYS A 81 -6.25 7.75 -0.37
CA CYS A 81 -7.38 7.12 -1.05
C CYS A 81 -7.26 7.27 -2.58
N LEU A 82 -6.93 8.46 -3.07
CA LEU A 82 -6.71 8.70 -4.50
C LEU A 82 -5.54 7.87 -5.05
N LEU A 83 -4.45 7.79 -4.31
CA LEU A 83 -3.29 6.98 -4.66
C LEU A 83 -3.63 5.48 -4.72
N LEU A 84 -4.31 4.97 -3.70
CA LEU A 84 -4.78 3.59 -3.65
C LEU A 84 -5.75 3.29 -4.79
N GLY A 85 -6.69 4.20 -5.07
CA GLY A 85 -7.63 4.09 -6.18
C GLY A 85 -6.91 4.01 -7.53
N PHE A 86 -5.92 4.87 -7.74
CA PHE A 86 -5.09 4.81 -8.94
C PHE A 86 -4.45 3.43 -9.11
N PHE A 87 -3.79 2.89 -8.08
CA PHE A 87 -3.13 1.58 -8.16
C PHE A 87 -4.11 0.40 -8.22
N ALA A 88 -5.25 0.49 -7.56
CA ALA A 88 -6.24 -0.57 -7.51
C ALA A 88 -6.98 -0.77 -8.85
N PHE A 89 -7.18 0.33 -9.60
CA PHE A 89 -7.98 0.35 -10.83
C PHE A 89 -7.17 0.62 -12.11
N SER A 90 -5.93 1.08 -11.98
CA SER A 90 -5.04 1.25 -13.14
C SER A 90 -4.72 -0.09 -13.79
N HIS A 91 -4.66 -0.07 -15.13
CA HIS A 91 -4.21 -1.23 -15.94
C HIS A 91 -2.67 -1.31 -16.02
N THR A 92 -1.96 -0.29 -15.52
CA THR A 92 -0.50 -0.25 -15.53
C THR A 92 0.09 -1.35 -14.66
N ASP A 93 1.15 -1.96 -15.13
CA ASP A 93 1.92 -2.93 -14.34
C ASP A 93 2.49 -2.24 -13.11
N PHE A 94 1.99 -2.66 -11.93
CA PHE A 94 2.44 -2.15 -10.65
C PHE A 94 3.96 -2.29 -10.44
N THR A 95 4.59 -3.24 -11.12
CA THR A 95 6.04 -3.43 -11.10
C THR A 95 6.81 -2.21 -11.61
N HIS A 96 6.22 -1.43 -12.53
CA HIS A 96 6.84 -0.20 -13.03
C HIS A 96 6.81 0.96 -12.03
N THR A 97 5.94 0.90 -11.03
CA THR A 97 5.83 1.92 -9.97
C THR A 97 6.70 1.62 -8.75
N LEU A 98 7.29 0.41 -8.69
CA LEU A 98 8.24 0.07 -7.64
C LEU A 98 9.57 0.81 -7.85
N PRO A 99 10.25 1.23 -6.75
CA PRO A 99 11.58 1.80 -6.83
C PRO A 99 12.53 0.90 -7.63
N ALA A 100 13.44 1.51 -8.39
CA ALA A 100 14.31 0.81 -9.34
C ALA A 100 15.09 -0.36 -8.72
N GLY A 101 15.51 -0.22 -7.44
CA GLY A 101 16.21 -1.27 -6.69
C GLY A 101 15.37 -2.52 -6.43
N TYR A 102 14.07 -2.37 -6.28
CA TYR A 102 13.14 -3.50 -6.05
C TYR A 102 12.68 -4.13 -7.37
N ARG A 103 12.59 -3.35 -8.46
CA ARG A 103 12.12 -3.80 -9.78
C ARG A 103 12.94 -4.93 -10.36
N LYS A 104 14.26 -4.92 -10.15
CA LYS A 104 15.18 -5.93 -10.70
C LYS A 104 14.95 -7.34 -10.13
N ASN A 105 14.39 -7.45 -8.92
CA ASN A 105 14.30 -8.71 -8.19
C ASN A 105 12.87 -9.24 -8.05
N ILE A 106 11.85 -8.50 -8.52
CA ILE A 106 10.45 -8.88 -8.36
C ILE A 106 9.86 -9.18 -9.73
N HIS A 107 9.74 -10.46 -10.04
CA HIS A 107 8.94 -10.97 -11.14
C HIS A 107 7.63 -11.51 -10.59
N LEU A 108 6.56 -10.71 -10.64
CA LEU A 108 5.23 -11.13 -10.22
C LEU A 108 4.57 -11.91 -11.35
N SER A 109 4.10 -13.13 -11.04
CA SER A 109 3.26 -13.89 -11.96
C SER A 109 1.87 -13.24 -12.09
N GLY A 110 1.17 -13.50 -13.20
CA GLY A 110 -0.17 -12.95 -13.43
C GLY A 110 -1.15 -13.18 -12.27
N PRO A 111 -1.23 -14.39 -11.65
CA PRO A 111 -2.07 -14.64 -10.48
C PRO A 111 -1.67 -13.81 -9.25
N GLN A 112 -0.36 -13.59 -9.01
CA GLN A 112 0.13 -12.78 -7.89
C GLN A 112 -0.26 -11.31 -8.08
N LEU A 113 -0.16 -10.78 -9.28
CA LEU A 113 -0.57 -9.42 -9.62
C LEU A 113 -2.08 -9.24 -9.40
N GLN A 114 -2.87 -10.23 -9.78
CA GLN A 114 -4.33 -10.22 -9.59
C GLN A 114 -4.73 -10.25 -8.11
N SER A 115 -4.04 -11.06 -7.30
CA SER A 115 -4.22 -11.10 -5.85
C SER A 115 -3.88 -9.76 -5.19
N MET A 116 -2.78 -9.14 -5.60
CA MET A 116 -2.36 -7.83 -5.11
C MET A 116 -3.36 -6.72 -5.48
N ARG A 117 -3.91 -6.74 -6.70
CA ARG A 117 -4.97 -5.80 -7.10
C ARG A 117 -6.25 -5.98 -6.27
N LYS A 118 -6.65 -7.21 -5.96
CA LYS A 118 -7.78 -7.47 -5.04
C LYS A 118 -7.53 -6.88 -3.66
N MET A 119 -6.34 -7.09 -3.12
CA MET A 119 -5.92 -6.51 -1.84
C MET A 119 -6.01 -4.97 -1.86
N LEU A 120 -5.46 -4.33 -2.89
CA LEU A 120 -5.50 -2.87 -3.04
C LEU A 120 -6.93 -2.33 -3.17
N ARG A 121 -7.83 -3.04 -3.86
CA ARG A 121 -9.25 -2.65 -3.97
C ARG A 121 -9.97 -2.71 -2.63
N ILE A 122 -9.75 -3.76 -1.85
CA ILE A 122 -10.34 -3.87 -0.51
C ILE A 122 -9.80 -2.75 0.38
N LEU A 123 -8.50 -2.52 0.35
CA LEU A 123 -7.87 -1.45 1.12
C LEU A 123 -8.39 -0.06 0.69
N PHE A 124 -8.55 0.19 -0.61
CA PHE A 124 -9.16 1.39 -1.14
C PHE A 124 -10.57 1.61 -0.59
N ILE A 125 -11.42 0.58 -0.61
CA ILE A 125 -12.80 0.67 -0.10
C ILE A 125 -12.79 0.99 1.40
N LEU A 126 -11.95 0.32 2.19
CA LEU A 126 -11.85 0.57 3.63
C LEU A 126 -11.41 2.01 3.93
N VAL A 127 -10.36 2.49 3.26
CA VAL A 127 -9.87 3.85 3.42
C VAL A 127 -10.92 4.86 2.92
N ALA A 128 -11.56 4.64 1.79
CA ALA A 128 -12.58 5.55 1.26
C ALA A 128 -13.78 5.71 2.20
N LEU A 129 -14.27 4.61 2.77
CA LEU A 129 -15.36 4.64 3.76
C LEU A 129 -14.92 5.35 5.04
N HIS A 130 -13.69 5.11 5.49
CA HIS A 130 -13.16 5.78 6.67
C HIS A 130 -12.94 7.28 6.42
N THR A 131 -12.41 7.67 5.26
CA THR A 131 -12.25 9.09 4.88
C THR A 131 -13.60 9.82 4.91
N LEU A 132 -14.66 9.21 4.38
CA LEU A 132 -16.01 9.78 4.45
C LEU A 132 -16.47 9.93 5.91
N LEU A 133 -16.23 8.91 6.73
CA LEU A 133 -16.53 8.95 8.16
C LEU A 133 -15.72 10.03 8.88
N ALA A 134 -14.44 10.20 8.55
CA ALA A 134 -13.58 11.22 9.12
C ALA A 134 -14.09 12.65 8.83
N TYR A 135 -14.46 12.94 7.59
CA TYR A 135 -15.07 14.23 7.25
C TYR A 135 -16.38 14.48 7.99
N THR A 136 -17.26 13.48 8.05
CA THR A 136 -18.53 13.62 8.77
C THR A 136 -18.30 13.80 10.28
N ALA A 137 -17.31 13.12 10.87
CA ALA A 137 -16.96 13.26 12.26
C ALA A 137 -16.46 14.68 12.58
N ILE A 138 -15.56 15.23 11.76
CA ILE A 138 -15.00 16.58 11.96
C ILE A 138 -16.11 17.65 11.87
N LEU A 139 -17.10 17.46 10.99
CA LEU A 139 -18.14 18.45 10.76
C LEU A 139 -19.29 18.40 11.77
N PHE A 140 -19.61 17.22 12.32
CA PHE A 140 -20.84 17.01 13.07
C PHE A 140 -20.66 16.47 14.50
N LEU A 141 -19.47 15.99 14.86
CA LEU A 141 -19.23 15.38 16.16
C LEU A 141 -18.36 16.26 17.06
N PRO A 142 -18.44 16.06 18.40
CA PRO A 142 -17.52 16.71 19.33
C PRO A 142 -16.06 16.41 19.00
N GLU A 143 -15.18 17.36 19.29
CA GLU A 143 -13.75 17.33 18.95
C GLU A 143 -13.02 16.04 19.39
N ASP A 144 -13.29 15.58 20.63
CA ASP A 144 -12.65 14.36 21.16
C ASP A 144 -13.07 13.10 20.38
N THR A 145 -14.36 13.03 20.01
CA THR A 145 -14.88 11.91 19.20
C THR A 145 -14.33 11.97 17.77
N ALA A 146 -14.27 13.17 17.20
CA ALA A 146 -13.70 13.37 15.88
C ALA A 146 -12.22 12.97 15.84
N LYS A 147 -11.41 13.36 16.83
CA LYS A 147 -10.02 12.96 16.97
C LYS A 147 -9.84 11.44 17.05
N PHE A 148 -10.69 10.76 17.83
CA PHE A 148 -10.65 9.30 17.92
C PHE A 148 -10.95 8.64 16.57
N ILE A 149 -11.96 9.14 15.85
CA ILE A 149 -12.34 8.59 14.55
C ILE A 149 -11.26 8.84 13.52
N THR A 150 -10.71 10.05 13.43
CA THR A 150 -9.79 10.42 12.35
C THR A 150 -8.42 9.75 12.42
N THR A 151 -7.97 9.31 13.60
CA THR A 151 -6.62 8.75 13.73
C THR A 151 -6.62 7.35 14.36
N PRO A 152 -7.00 7.13 15.63
CA PRO A 152 -6.94 5.80 16.22
C PRO A 152 -7.79 4.75 15.50
N LEU A 153 -9.00 5.12 15.09
CA LEU A 153 -9.90 4.19 14.39
C LEU A 153 -9.33 3.72 13.05
N LEU A 154 -8.66 4.61 12.29
CA LEU A 154 -7.99 4.24 11.05
C LEU A 154 -6.93 3.16 11.30
N TYR A 155 -6.08 3.35 12.32
CA TYR A 155 -5.05 2.36 12.64
C TYR A 155 -5.63 1.02 13.08
N ILE A 156 -6.74 1.02 13.82
CA ILE A 156 -7.45 -0.20 14.21
C ILE A 156 -7.97 -0.93 12.98
N ILE A 157 -8.61 -0.21 12.05
CA ILE A 157 -9.14 -0.78 10.79
C ILE A 157 -8.01 -1.37 9.95
N LEU A 158 -6.93 -0.61 9.72
CA LEU A 158 -5.79 -1.05 8.94
C LEU A 158 -5.07 -2.22 9.61
N GLY A 159 -4.82 -2.13 10.91
CA GLY A 159 -4.19 -3.21 11.68
C GLY A 159 -5.00 -4.50 11.61
N THR A 160 -6.31 -4.42 11.82
CA THR A 160 -7.22 -5.57 11.70
C THR A 160 -7.20 -6.16 10.29
N TYR A 161 -7.25 -5.31 9.25
CA TYR A 161 -7.16 -5.74 7.87
C TYR A 161 -5.87 -6.52 7.60
N PHE A 162 -4.71 -5.99 7.99
CA PHE A 162 -3.43 -6.66 7.76
C PHE A 162 -3.29 -7.96 8.55
N VAL A 163 -3.78 -8.01 9.79
CA VAL A 163 -3.79 -9.25 10.60
C VAL A 163 -4.65 -10.32 9.93
N VAL A 164 -5.88 -9.98 9.53
CA VAL A 164 -6.79 -10.90 8.84
C VAL A 164 -6.17 -11.38 7.52
N PHE A 165 -5.60 -10.46 6.74
CA PHE A 165 -4.93 -10.78 5.48
C PHE A 165 -3.73 -11.72 5.69
N PHE A 166 -2.92 -11.46 6.70
CA PHE A 166 -1.78 -12.31 7.04
C PHE A 166 -2.21 -13.73 7.45
N ILE A 167 -3.23 -13.83 8.32
CA ILE A 167 -3.78 -15.12 8.76
C ILE A 167 -4.35 -15.87 7.57
N TYR A 168 -5.15 -15.21 6.73
CA TYR A 168 -5.74 -15.80 5.53
C TYR A 168 -4.67 -16.37 4.59
N ASN A 169 -3.64 -15.57 4.27
CA ASN A 169 -2.54 -16.04 3.42
C ASN A 169 -1.76 -17.20 4.04
N ARG A 170 -1.54 -17.18 5.35
CA ARG A 170 -0.85 -18.27 6.05
C ARG A 170 -1.65 -19.57 6.00
N LEU A 171 -2.98 -19.48 6.17
CA LEU A 171 -3.88 -20.64 6.05
C LEU A 171 -3.91 -21.17 4.61
N LEU A 172 -3.98 -20.28 3.62
CA LEU A 172 -3.93 -20.64 2.21
C LEU A 172 -2.63 -21.36 1.84
N LEU A 173 -1.48 -20.83 2.27
CA LEU A 173 -0.17 -21.45 2.07
C LEU A 173 -0.07 -22.84 2.75
N ARG A 174 -0.66 -22.98 3.95
CA ARG A 174 -0.71 -24.29 4.63
C ARG A 174 -1.56 -25.30 3.87
N LYS A 175 -2.69 -24.85 3.30
CA LYS A 175 -3.55 -25.68 2.45
C LYS A 175 -2.81 -26.13 1.19
N MET A 176 -2.15 -25.19 0.50
CA MET A 176 -1.36 -25.48 -0.71
C MET A 176 -0.19 -26.44 -0.44
N LYS A 177 0.50 -26.32 0.72
CA LYS A 177 1.58 -27.25 1.11
C LYS A 177 1.10 -28.67 1.38
N LYS A 178 -0.17 -28.87 1.68
CA LYS A 178 -0.77 -30.20 1.89
C LYS A 178 -1.32 -30.82 0.61
N GLU A 179 -1.42 -30.03 -0.47
CA GLU A 179 -1.91 -30.52 -1.77
C GLU A 179 -0.76 -31.18 -2.55
N GLU A 180 -1.13 -32.16 -3.34
CA GLU A 180 -0.25 -32.81 -4.30
C GLU A 180 0.06 -31.84 -5.44
N TRP A 181 1.34 -31.63 -5.73
CA TRP A 181 1.79 -30.80 -6.83
C TRP A 181 2.01 -31.65 -8.07
N LEU A 182 1.29 -31.34 -9.14
CA LEU A 182 1.39 -32.03 -10.42
C LEU A 182 2.30 -31.23 -11.36
N PRO A 183 3.15 -31.91 -12.16
CA PRO A 183 3.93 -31.24 -13.21
C PRO A 183 2.96 -30.72 -14.29
N ILE A 184 3.20 -29.49 -14.74
CA ILE A 184 2.52 -28.91 -15.89
C ILE A 184 3.39 -29.16 -17.11
N VAL A 185 2.79 -29.67 -18.16
CA VAL A 185 3.48 -29.94 -19.43
C VAL A 185 2.93 -29.05 -20.54
N ASP A 186 3.77 -28.74 -21.52
CA ASP A 186 3.36 -28.09 -22.76
C ASP A 186 2.72 -29.08 -23.75
N GLU A 187 2.32 -28.58 -24.92
CA GLU A 187 1.73 -29.40 -25.97
C GLU A 187 2.69 -30.51 -26.52
N LYS A 188 3.99 -30.38 -26.22
CA LYS A 188 5.03 -31.35 -26.60
C LYS A 188 5.33 -32.35 -25.47
N GLY A 189 4.70 -32.20 -24.31
CA GLY A 189 4.93 -33.03 -23.14
C GLY A 189 6.14 -32.64 -22.28
N GLU A 190 6.77 -31.48 -22.55
CA GLU A 190 7.89 -31.00 -21.74
C GLU A 190 7.39 -30.29 -20.49
N VAL A 191 8.03 -30.56 -19.34
CA VAL A 191 7.66 -29.97 -18.06
C VAL A 191 8.00 -28.49 -18.03
N THR A 192 6.97 -27.64 -18.00
CA THR A 192 7.10 -26.18 -17.96
C THR A 192 6.93 -25.60 -16.55
N GLY A 193 6.47 -26.40 -15.57
CA GLY A 193 6.26 -25.96 -14.20
C GLY A 193 5.59 -26.99 -13.32
N GLN A 194 5.08 -26.53 -12.17
CA GLN A 194 4.28 -27.35 -11.25
C GLN A 194 3.10 -26.54 -10.74
N ALA A 195 1.94 -27.17 -10.55
CA ALA A 195 0.77 -26.56 -9.93
C ALA A 195 0.07 -27.53 -8.97
N PRO A 196 -0.63 -27.00 -7.94
CA PRO A 196 -1.46 -27.81 -7.08
C PRO A 196 -2.55 -28.55 -7.88
N ARG A 197 -2.86 -29.78 -7.48
CA ARG A 197 -3.89 -30.63 -8.13
C ARG A 197 -5.24 -29.92 -8.24
N SER A 198 -5.63 -29.15 -7.21
CA SER A 198 -6.86 -28.36 -7.24
C SER A 198 -6.92 -27.34 -8.37
N ILE A 199 -5.79 -26.72 -8.72
CA ILE A 199 -5.67 -25.74 -9.81
C ILE A 199 -5.71 -26.46 -11.16
N CYS A 200 -5.02 -27.60 -11.31
CA CYS A 200 -5.02 -28.38 -12.55
C CYS A 200 -6.43 -28.88 -12.91
N HIS A 201 -7.27 -29.17 -11.91
CA HIS A 201 -8.64 -29.66 -12.09
C HIS A 201 -9.72 -28.58 -11.98
N SER A 202 -9.39 -27.32 -11.73
CA SER A 202 -10.36 -26.23 -11.55
C SER A 202 -10.81 -25.53 -12.84
N GLY A 203 -10.68 -26.18 -13.99
CA GLY A 203 -11.06 -25.62 -15.30
C GLY A 203 -10.01 -24.70 -15.92
N SER A 204 -8.83 -24.52 -15.30
CA SER A 204 -7.67 -23.96 -15.96
C SER A 204 -7.16 -24.96 -16.98
N LYS A 205 -6.93 -24.51 -18.25
CA LYS A 205 -6.38 -25.35 -19.34
C LYS A 205 -4.90 -25.69 -19.09
N LEU A 206 -4.57 -26.23 -17.92
CA LEU A 206 -3.22 -26.68 -17.60
C LEU A 206 -3.14 -28.17 -17.95
N LEU A 207 -2.30 -28.51 -18.91
CA LEU A 207 -2.01 -29.89 -19.26
C LEU A 207 -1.12 -30.49 -18.19
N HIS A 208 -1.52 -31.65 -17.65
CA HIS A 208 -0.73 -32.45 -16.74
C HIS A 208 -0.77 -33.92 -17.17
N PRO A 209 0.29 -34.70 -16.95
CA PRO A 209 0.24 -36.15 -17.22
C PRO A 209 -0.82 -36.80 -16.30
N VAL A 210 -1.58 -37.71 -16.87
CA VAL A 210 -2.59 -38.52 -16.16
C VAL A 210 -1.90 -39.73 -15.55
#